data_65767c5616ab467b2a0b53e259a65c28
#
_entry.id   65767c5616ab467b2a0b53e259a65c28
#
_cell.length_a   1.000
_cell.length_b   1.000
_cell.length_c   1.000
_cell.angle_alpha   90.00
_cell.angle_beta   90.00
_cell.angle_gamma   90.00
#
_symmetry.space_group_name_H-M   'P 1'
#
loop_
_entity.id
_entity.type
_entity.pdbx_description
1 polymer ?
#
loop_
_entity_poly.entity_id
_entity_poly.type
_entity_poly.pdbx_seq_one_letter_code
_entity_poly.pdbx_strand_id
1 'polypeptide(L)'
;LAALIASVVKTREGGQHPATRTFQALRIFINGELDQVHLALQASMQVLAAGGRLAVISFHSLEDRIVKQFMQAQAKEQVQRGDMRWMLRQETQAMPLKLLGRVKPSEAEVQANPRARSAIMRVAERSAAPWQAHSGGRP
;
A
#
# COMPACT_ATOMS: atom_id res chain seq x y z
N LEU A 1 -22.25 16.32 -15.68
CA LEU A 1 -20.87 16.34 -15.15
C LEU A 1 -19.94 15.45 -15.99
N ALA A 2 -20.26 14.16 -16.26
CA ALA A 2 -19.41 13.26 -17.03
C ALA A 2 -19.10 13.80 -18.44
N ALA A 3 -20.10 14.31 -19.17
CA ALA A 3 -19.92 14.91 -20.49
C ALA A 3 -19.03 16.18 -20.42
N LEU A 4 -19.20 17.02 -19.41
CA LEU A 4 -18.38 18.21 -19.19
C LEU A 4 -16.91 17.82 -18.92
N ILE A 5 -16.66 16.81 -18.09
CA ILE A 5 -15.32 16.32 -17.84
C ILE A 5 -14.71 15.77 -19.13
N ALA A 6 -15.46 14.99 -19.90
CA ALA A 6 -15.00 14.40 -21.15
C ALA A 6 -14.65 15.47 -22.22
N SER A 7 -15.28 16.65 -22.20
CA SER A 7 -14.96 17.74 -23.12
C SER A 7 -13.60 18.42 -22.80
N VAL A 8 -13.15 18.32 -21.55
CA VAL A 8 -11.89 19.00 -21.10
C VAL A 8 -10.73 18.02 -20.91
N VAL A 9 -11.02 16.80 -20.40
CA VAL A 9 -10.02 15.79 -20.07
C VAL A 9 -9.83 14.82 -21.22
N LYS A 10 -8.64 14.82 -21.82
CA LYS A 10 -8.26 13.82 -22.82
C LYS A 10 -7.70 12.58 -22.13
N THR A 11 -8.32 11.41 -22.33
CA THR A 11 -7.76 10.13 -21.84
C THR A 11 -6.58 9.69 -22.71
N ARG A 12 -5.49 9.29 -22.05
CA ARG A 12 -4.33 8.68 -22.71
C ARG A 12 -4.41 7.15 -22.77
N GLU A 13 -5.33 6.55 -22.02
CA GLU A 13 -5.51 5.10 -21.92
C GLU A 13 -6.72 4.68 -22.73
N GLY A 14 -6.52 3.88 -23.78
CA GLY A 14 -7.60 3.31 -24.57
C GLY A 14 -8.54 2.46 -23.70
N GLY A 15 -9.86 2.66 -23.88
CA GLY A 15 -10.88 1.86 -23.21
C GLY A 15 -11.40 2.39 -21.88
N GLN A 16 -10.87 3.50 -21.34
CA GLN A 16 -11.44 4.14 -20.14
C GLN A 16 -12.16 5.45 -20.50
N HIS A 17 -13.34 5.65 -19.88
CA HIS A 17 -14.06 6.92 -20.01
C HIS A 17 -13.25 8.06 -19.36
N PRO A 18 -13.12 9.25 -19.99
CA PRO A 18 -12.35 10.40 -19.45
C PRO A 18 -12.69 10.80 -18.01
N ALA A 19 -13.96 10.67 -17.63
CA ALA A 19 -14.43 11.02 -16.29
C ALA A 19 -14.10 9.99 -15.20
N THR A 20 -13.59 8.79 -15.53
CA THR A 20 -13.36 7.71 -14.57
C THR A 20 -12.46 8.15 -13.42
N ARG A 21 -11.35 8.82 -13.72
CA ARG A 21 -10.39 9.28 -12.70
C ARG A 21 -10.98 10.36 -11.79
N THR A 22 -11.80 11.25 -12.34
CA THR A 22 -12.47 12.30 -11.56
C THR A 22 -13.48 11.69 -10.58
N PHE A 23 -14.32 10.75 -11.05
CA PHE A 23 -15.25 10.07 -10.15
C PHE A 23 -14.56 9.19 -9.12
N GLN A 24 -13.45 8.54 -9.48
CA GLN A 24 -12.61 7.81 -8.53
C GLN A 24 -12.06 8.74 -7.46
N ALA A 25 -11.53 9.91 -7.83
CA ALA A 25 -11.00 10.87 -6.87
C ALA A 25 -12.08 11.39 -5.91
N LEU A 26 -13.29 11.70 -6.42
CA LEU A 26 -14.42 12.10 -5.59
C LEU A 26 -14.84 10.99 -4.61
N ARG A 27 -14.91 9.74 -5.07
CA ARG A 27 -15.25 8.59 -4.22
C ARG A 27 -14.23 8.40 -3.10
N ILE A 28 -12.95 8.43 -3.44
CA ILE A 28 -11.84 8.31 -2.47
C ILE A 28 -11.94 9.41 -1.42
N PHE A 29 -12.19 10.65 -1.86
CA PHE A 29 -12.28 11.80 -0.97
C PHE A 29 -13.49 11.71 -0.04
N ILE A 30 -14.68 11.43 -0.58
CA ILE A 30 -15.93 11.38 0.21
C ILE A 30 -15.88 10.23 1.22
N ASN A 31 -15.36 9.08 0.83
CA ASN A 31 -15.33 7.89 1.68
C ASN A 31 -14.09 7.83 2.59
N GLY A 32 -13.11 8.72 2.45
CA GLY A 32 -11.85 8.65 3.20
C GLY A 32 -11.09 7.33 2.96
N GLU A 33 -11.19 6.75 1.75
CA GLU A 33 -10.71 5.39 1.47
C GLU A 33 -9.22 5.21 1.80
N LEU A 34 -8.38 6.20 1.51
CA LEU A 34 -6.94 6.11 1.77
C LEU A 34 -6.60 6.17 3.27
N ASP A 35 -7.36 6.95 4.05
CA ASP A 35 -7.20 7.01 5.51
C ASP A 35 -7.61 5.67 6.14
N GLN A 36 -8.68 5.03 5.64
CA GLN A 36 -9.10 3.71 6.09
C GLN A 36 -8.03 2.64 5.81
N VAL A 37 -7.32 2.70 4.67
CA VAL A 37 -6.20 1.80 4.39
C VAL A 37 -5.09 1.98 5.43
N HIS A 38 -4.72 3.22 5.77
CA HIS A 38 -3.71 3.48 6.80
C HIS A 38 -4.11 2.93 8.16
N LEU A 39 -5.35 3.16 8.59
CA LEU A 39 -5.87 2.67 9.85
C LEU A 39 -5.89 1.12 9.89
N ALA A 40 -6.34 0.48 8.83
CA ALA A 40 -6.38 -0.98 8.74
C ALA A 40 -4.97 -1.59 8.81
N LEU A 41 -3.98 -0.99 8.15
CA LEU A 41 -2.59 -1.44 8.21
C LEU A 41 -2.00 -1.31 9.62
N GLN A 42 -2.26 -0.21 10.31
CA GLN A 42 -1.82 -0.03 11.70
C GLN A 42 -2.51 -1.03 12.65
N ALA A 43 -3.82 -1.20 12.51
CA ALA A 43 -4.58 -2.16 13.31
C ALA A 43 -4.11 -3.61 13.07
N SER A 44 -3.75 -3.97 11.84
CA SER A 44 -3.24 -5.30 11.52
C SER A 44 -1.97 -5.64 12.30
N MET A 45 -1.09 -4.66 12.52
CA MET A 45 0.14 -4.86 13.30
C MET A 45 -0.11 -5.13 14.77
N GLN A 46 -1.25 -4.69 15.31
CA GLN A 46 -1.64 -4.93 16.71
C GLN A 46 -2.20 -6.33 16.94
N VAL A 47 -2.87 -6.88 15.92
CA VAL A 47 -3.58 -8.17 16.05
C VAL A 47 -2.78 -9.37 15.53
N LEU A 48 -1.77 -9.12 14.66
CA LEU A 48 -0.95 -10.20 14.12
C LEU A 48 0.07 -10.69 15.13
N ALA A 49 0.03 -11.99 15.43
CA ALA A 49 1.08 -12.68 16.18
C ALA A 49 2.37 -12.80 15.35
N ALA A 50 3.50 -13.04 16.02
CA ALA A 50 4.76 -13.37 15.36
C ALA A 50 4.58 -14.60 14.45
N GLY A 51 5.10 -14.54 13.22
CA GLY A 51 4.88 -15.53 12.16
C GLY A 51 3.57 -15.35 11.39
N GLY A 52 2.66 -14.48 11.85
CA GLY A 52 1.43 -14.14 11.14
C GLY A 52 1.71 -13.42 9.82
N ARG A 53 0.88 -13.65 8.81
CA ARG A 53 1.05 -13.05 7.49
C ARG A 53 0.02 -11.95 7.24
N LEU A 54 0.52 -10.79 6.81
CA LEU A 54 -0.28 -9.68 6.30
C LEU A 54 -0.31 -9.76 4.78
N ALA A 55 -1.46 -10.12 4.22
CA ALA A 55 -1.70 -10.09 2.78
C ALA A 55 -2.71 -9.00 2.45
N VAL A 56 -2.33 -8.07 1.58
CA VAL A 56 -3.19 -6.94 1.18
C VAL A 56 -3.30 -6.92 -0.33
N ILE A 57 -4.53 -6.87 -0.83
CA ILE A 57 -4.84 -6.74 -2.26
C ILE A 57 -5.34 -5.32 -2.50
N SER A 58 -4.67 -4.61 -3.41
CA SER A 58 -5.01 -3.27 -3.86
C SER A 58 -5.46 -3.31 -5.31
N PHE A 59 -6.45 -2.50 -5.69
CA PHE A 59 -6.98 -2.43 -7.05
C PHE A 59 -6.57 -1.17 -7.81
N HIS A 60 -5.98 -0.19 -7.14
CA HIS A 60 -5.44 0.99 -7.78
C HIS A 60 -4.09 1.45 -7.16
N SER A 61 -3.37 2.25 -7.92
CA SER A 61 -1.99 2.63 -7.60
C SER A 61 -1.83 3.45 -6.31
N LEU A 62 -2.86 4.19 -5.89
CA LEU A 62 -2.80 4.99 -4.66
C LEU A 62 -2.84 4.08 -3.44
N GLU A 63 -3.75 3.10 -3.39
CA GLU A 63 -3.77 2.09 -2.33
C GLU A 63 -2.46 1.30 -2.28
N ASP A 64 -2.01 0.78 -3.46
CA ASP A 64 -0.77 0.00 -3.53
C ASP A 64 0.44 0.80 -3.03
N ARG A 65 0.47 2.10 -3.30
CA ARG A 65 1.54 2.99 -2.82
C ARG A 65 1.56 3.04 -1.30
N ILE A 66 0.40 3.23 -0.66
CA ILE A 66 0.27 3.27 0.81
C ILE A 66 0.73 1.95 1.42
N VAL A 67 0.20 0.82 0.93
CA VAL A 67 0.57 -0.52 1.41
C VAL A 67 2.06 -0.76 1.25
N LYS A 68 2.62 -0.44 0.08
CA LYS A 68 4.06 -0.57 -0.19
C LYS A 68 4.89 0.26 0.78
N GLN A 69 4.56 1.53 0.95
CA GLN A 69 5.30 2.44 1.82
C GLN A 69 5.23 1.98 3.28
N PHE A 70 4.03 1.60 3.75
CA PHE A 70 3.85 1.07 5.10
C PHE A 70 4.71 -0.18 5.32
N MET A 71 4.56 -1.21 4.49
CA MET A 71 5.32 -2.45 4.63
C MET A 71 6.83 -2.23 4.55
N GLN A 72 7.29 -1.34 3.66
CA GLN A 72 8.72 -1.01 3.54
C GLN A 72 9.25 -0.27 4.77
N ALA A 73 8.47 0.66 5.34
CA ALA A 73 8.87 1.38 6.54
C ALA A 73 9.01 0.45 7.75
N GLN A 74 8.17 -0.60 7.84
CA GLN A 74 8.22 -1.58 8.92
C GLN A 74 9.26 -2.70 8.70
N ALA A 75 9.80 -2.82 7.49
CA ALA A 75 10.77 -3.86 7.12
C ALA A 75 12.20 -3.35 6.92
N LYS A 76 12.41 -2.03 6.97
CA LYS A 76 13.73 -1.42 6.81
C LYS A 76 14.10 -0.68 8.08
N GLU A 77 15.34 -0.86 8.49
CA GLU A 77 15.96 -0.03 9.52
C GLU A 77 15.91 1.44 9.07
N GLN A 78 15.38 2.32 9.92
CA GLN A 78 15.43 3.76 9.67
C GLN A 78 16.85 4.25 9.95
N VAL A 79 17.71 4.16 8.96
CA VAL A 79 19.04 4.78 9.02
C VAL A 79 18.82 6.29 8.96
N GLN A 80 18.91 6.95 10.10
CA GLN A 80 19.02 8.42 10.14
C GLN A 80 20.32 8.81 9.44
N ARG A 81 20.21 9.40 8.25
CA ARG A 81 21.36 9.96 7.53
C ARG A 81 22.03 11.02 8.41
N GLY A 82 23.24 10.73 8.88
CA GLY A 82 24.06 11.67 9.65
C GLY A 82 24.59 11.12 10.96
N ASP A 83 24.15 9.99 11.45
CA ASP A 83 24.67 9.41 12.68
C ASP A 83 25.79 8.41 12.37
N MET A 84 27.05 8.80 12.68
CA MET A 84 28.24 7.95 12.54
C MET A 84 28.20 6.71 13.44
N ARG A 85 27.23 6.61 14.34
CA ARG A 85 26.98 5.45 15.22
C ARG A 85 26.50 4.21 14.48
N TRP A 86 25.99 4.34 13.24
CA TRP A 86 25.58 3.17 12.44
C TRP A 86 26.75 2.20 12.14
N MET A 87 27.98 2.73 12.03
CA MET A 87 29.17 1.90 11.78
C MET A 87 29.56 1.01 12.97
N LEU A 88 29.10 1.35 14.17
CA LEU A 88 29.42 0.62 15.40
C LEU A 88 28.32 -0.33 15.87
N ARG A 89 27.09 -0.24 15.30
CA ARG A 89 25.99 -1.15 15.61
C ARG A 89 26.01 -2.35 14.65
N GLN A 90 26.72 -3.40 15.02
CA GLN A 90 26.64 -4.73 14.38
C GLN A 90 25.38 -5.53 14.80
N GLU A 91 24.50 -4.99 15.61
CA GLU A 91 23.24 -5.65 15.94
C GLU A 91 22.17 -5.22 14.94
N THR A 92 21.90 -6.09 13.98
CA THR A 92 20.77 -5.96 13.04
C THR A 92 19.49 -5.95 13.87
N GLN A 93 18.95 -4.76 14.13
CA GLN A 93 17.71 -4.63 14.89
C GLN A 93 16.61 -5.37 14.12
N ALA A 94 16.01 -6.38 14.76
CA ALA A 94 14.94 -7.14 14.14
C ALA A 94 13.77 -6.22 13.80
N MET A 95 13.39 -6.16 12.53
CA MET A 95 12.30 -5.28 12.05
C MET A 95 10.95 -5.93 12.26
N PRO A 96 9.88 -5.13 12.53
CA PRO A 96 8.54 -5.63 12.77
C PRO A 96 7.94 -6.46 11.63
N LEU A 97 8.29 -6.18 10.38
CA LEU A 97 7.85 -6.94 9.21
C LEU A 97 9.02 -7.47 8.39
N LYS A 98 8.84 -8.66 7.82
CA LYS A 98 9.66 -9.25 6.77
C LYS A 98 8.84 -9.28 5.48
N LEU A 99 9.30 -8.61 4.43
CA LEU A 99 8.62 -8.63 3.13
C LEU A 99 8.76 -10.01 2.49
N LEU A 100 7.62 -10.60 2.09
CA LEU A 100 7.61 -11.88 1.37
C LEU A 100 7.47 -11.71 -0.14
N GLY A 101 6.90 -10.57 -0.58
CA GLY A 101 6.85 -10.29 -2.00
C GLY A 101 5.57 -9.60 -2.46
N ARG A 102 5.45 -9.59 -3.79
CA ARG A 102 4.33 -9.01 -4.52
C ARG A 102 3.86 -9.99 -5.60
N VAL A 103 2.55 -10.19 -5.69
CA VAL A 103 1.92 -11.04 -6.70
C VAL A 103 0.96 -10.21 -7.53
N LYS A 104 0.94 -10.46 -8.83
CA LYS A 104 -0.05 -9.94 -9.77
C LYS A 104 -0.91 -11.10 -10.28
N PRO A 105 -2.15 -10.85 -10.71
CA PRO A 105 -2.97 -11.88 -11.33
C PRO A 105 -2.31 -12.44 -12.59
N SER A 106 -2.54 -13.71 -12.87
CA SER A 106 -2.13 -14.35 -14.12
C SER A 106 -3.02 -13.88 -15.29
N GLU A 107 -2.55 -14.08 -16.52
CA GLU A 107 -3.35 -13.78 -17.72
C GLU A 107 -4.66 -14.57 -17.74
N ALA A 108 -4.62 -15.84 -17.34
CA ALA A 108 -5.81 -16.69 -17.26
C ALA A 108 -6.82 -16.14 -16.24
N GLU A 109 -6.34 -15.66 -15.09
CA GLU A 109 -7.21 -15.03 -14.08
C GLU A 109 -7.83 -13.74 -14.60
N VAL A 110 -7.07 -12.90 -15.30
CA VAL A 110 -7.57 -11.66 -15.91
C VAL A 110 -8.58 -11.94 -17.01
N GLN A 111 -8.39 -13.01 -17.80
CA GLN A 111 -9.35 -13.43 -18.80
C GLN A 111 -10.67 -13.91 -18.17
N ALA A 112 -10.58 -14.71 -17.10
CA ALA A 112 -11.74 -15.17 -16.36
C ALA A 112 -12.45 -14.06 -15.57
N ASN A 113 -11.68 -13.10 -15.05
CA ASN A 113 -12.17 -11.96 -14.28
C ASN A 113 -11.44 -10.66 -14.66
N PRO A 114 -11.95 -9.89 -15.64
CA PRO A 114 -11.31 -8.64 -16.07
C PRO A 114 -11.11 -7.60 -14.96
N ARG A 115 -11.87 -7.68 -13.86
CA ARG A 115 -11.70 -6.79 -12.70
C ARG A 115 -10.40 -7.05 -11.95
N ALA A 116 -9.81 -8.25 -12.07
CA ALA A 116 -8.53 -8.60 -11.46
C ALA A 116 -7.34 -7.90 -12.12
N ARG A 117 -7.47 -7.37 -13.34
CA ARG A 117 -6.37 -6.78 -14.14
C ARG A 117 -5.47 -5.81 -13.38
N SER A 118 -6.05 -4.99 -12.51
CA SER A 118 -5.32 -3.97 -11.75
C SER A 118 -4.94 -4.42 -10.34
N ALA A 119 -5.28 -5.65 -9.95
CA ALA A 119 -5.01 -6.16 -8.61
C ALA A 119 -3.50 -6.35 -8.37
N ILE A 120 -3.05 -5.93 -7.21
CA ILE A 120 -1.69 -6.20 -6.72
C ILE A 120 -1.82 -6.70 -5.29
N MET A 121 -1.34 -7.93 -5.04
CA MET A 121 -1.24 -8.47 -3.69
C MET A 121 0.18 -8.27 -3.17
N ARG A 122 0.30 -7.68 -1.96
CA ARG A 122 1.56 -7.61 -1.22
C ARG A 122 1.46 -8.45 0.04
N VAL A 123 2.55 -9.16 0.33
CA VAL A 123 2.60 -10.07 1.48
C VAL A 123 3.83 -9.74 2.32
N ALA A 124 3.61 -9.65 3.64
CA ALA A 124 4.66 -9.53 4.64
C ALA A 124 4.36 -10.46 5.82
N GLU A 125 5.40 -10.87 6.53
CA GLU A 125 5.32 -11.70 7.72
C GLU A 125 5.65 -10.85 8.95
N ARG A 126 4.85 -10.98 10.00
CA ARG A 126 5.07 -10.33 11.30
C ARG A 126 6.21 -11.05 12.02
N SER A 127 7.26 -10.32 12.38
CA SER A 127 8.34 -10.84 13.20
C SER A 127 8.00 -10.78 14.70
N ALA A 128 8.88 -11.28 15.56
CA ALA A 128 8.75 -11.13 17.01
C ALA A 128 9.20 -9.73 17.51
N ALA A 129 9.75 -8.88 16.63
CA ALA A 129 10.21 -7.56 17.02
C ALA A 129 9.05 -6.68 17.52
N PRO A 130 9.26 -5.84 18.55
CA PRO A 130 8.25 -4.93 19.03
C PRO A 130 7.83 -3.96 17.91
N TRP A 131 6.53 -3.66 17.83
CA TRP A 131 5.99 -2.65 16.95
C TRP A 131 5.36 -1.53 17.77
N GLN A 132 5.73 -0.31 17.46
CA GLN A 132 5.12 0.88 18.04
C GLN A 132 4.40 1.63 16.91
N ALA A 133 3.15 1.98 17.14
CA ALA A 133 2.42 2.86 16.24
C ALA A 133 3.17 4.20 16.18
N HIS A 134 3.72 4.54 15.02
CA HIS A 134 4.19 5.89 14.82
C HIS A 134 2.94 6.79 14.82
N SER A 135 2.86 7.66 15.80
CA SER A 135 1.92 8.78 15.77
C SER A 135 2.40 9.71 14.64
N GLY A 136 2.16 9.30 13.41
CA GLY A 136 2.48 10.10 12.24
C GLY A 136 1.68 11.38 12.33
N GLY A 137 2.35 12.49 12.57
CA GLY A 137 1.76 13.81 12.40
C GLY A 137 1.12 13.85 11.02
N ARG A 138 -0.12 14.35 10.97
CA ARG A 138 -0.78 14.68 9.71
C ARG A 138 0.16 15.56 8.89
N PRO A 139 0.25 15.31 7.57
CA PRO A 139 0.86 16.28 6.67
C PRO A 139 0.08 17.60 6.69
#